data_861e8fd8df39b218ee4ea0f4bcbacc10
#
_entry.id   861e8fd8df39b218ee4ea0f4bcbacc10
#
_cell.length_a   1.000
_cell.length_b   1.000
_cell.length_c   1.000
_cell.angle_alpha   90.00
_cell.angle_beta   90.00
_cell.angle_gamma   90.00
#
_symmetry.space_group_name_H-M   'P 1'
#
loop_
_entity.id
_entity.type
_entity.pdbx_description
1 polymer ?
#
loop_
_entity_poly.entity_id
_entity_poly.type
_entity_poly.pdbx_seq_one_letter_code
_entity_poly.pdbx_strand_id
1 'polypeptide(L)'
;AGGGKVGYSRFVHDELIHFSSADNVRSLPHVMDGLKPSQRKIFWSALKRNLTSELRVAQLAGYVSETAAYHHGEASLTGAIIGMAQNYVGSNNINLLTPNGQFGTRLMGGSDSASPRYIHTHLETIARMLVRKEDDAILRYLDDDGLPVEPETYLPVIPLLLVNGCIGIGTGFSTNVIPYNPADLVSALEMRLAGTIGDLTTHSLKPWWFGFKGKVLAGADNKTWITKGIYEFVDDDAATIRIKELPVGCWTKDYKNFLDEMLAEQEELKSASKKDGSKAMVWLRGYEEAYNDIDCDFILQMDPEYYHEARAYPADFETRFKLTTQHKTTNMVAFDVDGTIRRFASPGEIMERFYGERLSAYGKRKAHELGRLETEITELSARLLFIKSVISGKLVISNVEDSVLYAAMKGLGLPPISDPEGKDLKAYEYLLRLRVDRLKATAVAELEREVADHQEKHRALTGTSQEMLWLSDLRTFRSAYEVYVKAREDSYASAAATATAEKVPKKRAAPKKKA
;
A
#
# COMPACT_ATOMS: atom_id res chain seq x y z
N ALA A 1 -15.98 4.88 -49.16
CA ALA A 1 -15.16 4.32 -48.10
C ALA A 1 -15.29 2.80 -48.14
N GLY A 2 -14.32 2.11 -48.76
CA GLY A 2 -14.28 0.65 -48.85
C GLY A 2 -13.88 0.06 -47.52
N GLY A 3 -14.79 -0.62 -46.85
CA GLY A 3 -14.51 -1.42 -45.69
C GLY A 3 -13.60 -2.60 -46.06
N GLY A 4 -12.28 -2.41 -45.88
CA GLY A 4 -11.31 -3.47 -46.12
C GLY A 4 -11.50 -4.60 -45.10
N LYS A 5 -11.58 -5.83 -45.53
CA LYS A 5 -11.54 -7.01 -44.65
C LYS A 5 -10.13 -7.14 -44.07
N VAL A 6 -9.98 -7.09 -42.75
CA VAL A 6 -8.73 -7.39 -42.04
C VAL A 6 -8.77 -8.85 -41.61
N GLY A 7 -7.73 -9.64 -41.94
CA GLY A 7 -7.60 -11.02 -41.48
C GLY A 7 -7.40 -11.07 -39.95
N TYR A 8 -7.96 -12.11 -39.31
CA TYR A 8 -7.87 -12.27 -37.83
C TYR A 8 -6.44 -12.21 -37.28
N SER A 9 -5.48 -12.85 -37.96
CA SER A 9 -4.07 -12.84 -37.55
C SER A 9 -3.51 -11.44 -37.53
N ARG A 10 -3.78 -10.64 -38.59
CA ARG A 10 -3.34 -9.25 -38.65
C ARG A 10 -4.01 -8.39 -37.59
N PHE A 11 -5.31 -8.54 -37.39
CA PHE A 11 -6.02 -7.81 -36.34
C PHE A 11 -5.45 -8.10 -34.93
N VAL A 12 -5.15 -9.39 -34.65
CA VAL A 12 -4.59 -9.79 -33.34
C VAL A 12 -3.20 -9.20 -33.13
N HIS A 13 -2.32 -9.25 -34.15
CA HIS A 13 -0.92 -8.84 -34.02
C HIS A 13 -0.68 -7.34 -34.16
N ASP A 14 -1.50 -6.65 -34.93
CA ASP A 14 -1.26 -5.23 -35.25
C ASP A 14 -2.16 -4.29 -34.37
N GLU A 15 -3.30 -4.78 -33.86
CA GLU A 15 -4.30 -3.93 -33.18
C GLU A 15 -4.62 -4.44 -31.77
N LEU A 16 -5.12 -5.69 -31.64
CA LEU A 16 -5.60 -6.22 -30.37
C LEU A 16 -4.49 -6.33 -29.32
N ILE A 17 -3.26 -6.62 -29.74
CA ILE A 17 -2.13 -6.76 -28.83
C ILE A 17 -1.82 -5.44 -28.09
N HIS A 18 -1.97 -4.29 -28.74
CA HIS A 18 -1.74 -2.98 -28.12
C HIS A 18 -2.79 -2.69 -27.05
N PHE A 19 -4.07 -2.95 -27.37
CA PHE A 19 -5.15 -2.83 -26.40
C PHE A 19 -4.94 -3.79 -25.20
N SER A 20 -4.66 -5.06 -25.50
CA SER A 20 -4.47 -6.08 -24.45
C SER A 20 -3.29 -5.76 -23.54
N SER A 21 -2.18 -5.27 -24.10
CA SER A 21 -1.01 -4.84 -23.33
C SER A 21 -1.33 -3.64 -22.44
N ALA A 22 -1.99 -2.61 -22.97
CA ALA A 22 -2.39 -1.43 -22.19
C ALA A 22 -3.38 -1.78 -21.07
N ASP A 23 -4.34 -2.68 -21.34
CA ASP A 23 -5.30 -3.16 -20.35
C ASP A 23 -4.61 -3.94 -19.23
N ASN A 24 -3.66 -4.82 -19.55
CA ASN A 24 -2.88 -5.55 -18.55
C ASN A 24 -2.02 -4.61 -17.68
N VAL A 25 -1.34 -3.63 -18.28
CA VAL A 25 -0.56 -2.62 -17.54
C VAL A 25 -1.46 -1.87 -16.57
N ARG A 26 -2.67 -1.49 -16.97
CA ARG A 26 -3.64 -0.79 -16.12
C ARG A 26 -4.17 -1.65 -14.97
N SER A 27 -4.32 -2.96 -15.18
CA SER A 27 -5.11 -3.86 -14.35
C SER A 27 -4.29 -4.71 -13.39
N LEU A 28 -3.05 -5.03 -13.74
CA LEU A 28 -2.18 -5.89 -12.94
C LEU A 28 -1.20 -5.04 -12.10
N PRO A 29 -0.86 -5.51 -10.88
CA PRO A 29 0.10 -4.84 -10.01
C PRO A 29 1.55 -5.13 -10.45
N HIS A 30 2.50 -4.34 -9.95
CA HIS A 30 3.92 -4.63 -10.06
C HIS A 30 4.42 -5.37 -8.81
N VAL A 31 5.33 -6.34 -8.96
CA VAL A 31 5.82 -7.19 -7.86
C VAL A 31 6.50 -6.38 -6.75
N MET A 32 7.17 -5.28 -7.08
CA MET A 32 7.89 -4.47 -6.11
C MET A 32 6.97 -3.64 -5.21
N ASP A 33 6.05 -2.88 -5.77
CA ASP A 33 5.22 -1.93 -5.02
C ASP A 33 3.75 -2.32 -4.88
N GLY A 34 3.31 -3.36 -5.60
CA GLY A 34 1.92 -3.83 -5.55
C GLY A 34 0.90 -2.83 -6.11
N LEU A 35 1.36 -1.72 -6.68
CA LEU A 35 0.50 -0.66 -7.17
C LEU A 35 0.17 -0.83 -8.66
N LYS A 36 -1.05 -0.45 -9.01
CA LYS A 36 -1.45 -0.20 -10.39
C LYS A 36 -1.01 1.22 -10.81
N PRO A 37 -0.88 1.53 -12.10
CA PRO A 37 -0.43 2.85 -12.55
C PRO A 37 -1.24 4.02 -11.98
N SER A 38 -2.57 3.91 -11.92
CA SER A 38 -3.41 4.95 -11.32
C SER A 38 -3.08 5.20 -9.84
N GLN A 39 -2.87 4.14 -9.07
CA GLN A 39 -2.48 4.23 -7.66
C GLN A 39 -1.08 4.85 -7.49
N ARG A 40 -0.16 4.50 -8.39
CA ARG A 40 1.21 5.05 -8.38
C ARG A 40 1.22 6.53 -8.72
N LYS A 41 0.42 6.97 -9.70
CA LYS A 41 0.21 8.40 -10.03
C LYS A 41 -0.36 9.19 -8.83
N ILE A 42 -1.37 8.64 -8.15
CA ILE A 42 -1.97 9.24 -6.94
C ILE A 42 -0.91 9.37 -5.84
N PHE A 43 -0.20 8.29 -5.56
CA PHE A 43 0.79 8.25 -4.49
C PHE A 43 1.95 9.21 -4.76
N TRP A 44 2.47 9.21 -5.99
CA TRP A 44 3.53 10.14 -6.41
C TRP A 44 3.11 11.60 -6.29
N SER A 45 1.92 11.96 -6.76
CA SER A 45 1.40 13.32 -6.66
C SER A 45 1.24 13.76 -5.20
N ALA A 46 0.75 12.87 -4.34
CA ALA A 46 0.64 13.13 -2.91
C ALA A 46 2.01 13.32 -2.24
N LEU A 47 3.03 12.51 -2.62
CA LEU A 47 4.41 12.64 -2.15
C LEU A 47 5.07 13.93 -2.65
N LYS A 48 4.91 14.26 -3.93
CA LYS A 48 5.45 15.49 -4.55
C LYS A 48 4.89 16.75 -3.90
N ARG A 49 3.59 16.74 -3.58
CA ARG A 49 2.92 17.83 -2.85
C ARG A 49 3.31 17.89 -1.38
N ASN A 50 3.94 16.84 -0.83
CA ASN A 50 4.11 16.64 0.61
C ASN A 50 2.79 16.82 1.37
N LEU A 51 1.76 16.05 0.95
CA LEU A 51 0.38 16.17 1.40
C LEU A 51 0.23 15.71 2.86
N THR A 52 0.56 16.58 3.80
CA THR A 52 0.49 16.34 5.26
C THR A 52 -0.75 16.95 5.91
N SER A 53 -1.49 17.79 5.18
CA SER A 53 -2.74 18.40 5.63
C SER A 53 -3.90 17.92 4.79
N GLU A 54 -5.11 17.96 5.37
CA GLU A 54 -6.33 17.51 4.71
C GLU A 54 -6.61 18.26 3.40
N LEU A 55 -6.92 17.50 2.36
CA LEU A 55 -7.34 17.97 1.07
C LEU A 55 -8.59 17.19 0.62
N ARG A 56 -9.56 17.87 0.01
CA ARG A 56 -10.73 17.18 -0.56
C ARG A 56 -10.30 16.18 -1.63
N VAL A 57 -10.94 15.02 -1.66
CA VAL A 57 -10.63 13.97 -2.66
C VAL A 57 -10.78 14.50 -4.08
N ALA A 58 -11.84 15.30 -4.36
CA ALA A 58 -12.02 15.93 -5.67
C ALA A 58 -10.89 16.91 -6.04
N GLN A 59 -10.33 17.64 -5.07
CA GLN A 59 -9.20 18.54 -5.29
C GLN A 59 -7.89 17.78 -5.52
N LEU A 60 -7.70 16.67 -4.78
CA LEU A 60 -6.54 15.79 -5.01
C LEU A 60 -6.61 15.16 -6.41
N ALA A 61 -7.78 14.73 -6.86
CA ALA A 61 -7.96 14.18 -8.20
C ALA A 61 -7.58 15.20 -9.29
N GLY A 62 -8.01 16.46 -9.15
CA GLY A 62 -7.59 17.54 -10.07
C GLY A 62 -6.06 17.73 -10.08
N TYR A 63 -5.43 17.76 -8.90
CA TYR A 63 -3.98 17.88 -8.79
C TYR A 63 -3.23 16.69 -9.40
N VAL A 64 -3.71 15.45 -9.20
CA VAL A 64 -3.13 14.25 -9.82
C VAL A 64 -3.25 14.30 -11.33
N SER A 65 -4.40 14.72 -11.86
CA SER A 65 -4.62 14.83 -13.32
C SER A 65 -3.65 15.79 -13.97
N GLU A 66 -3.41 16.95 -13.35
CA GLU A 66 -2.46 17.95 -13.83
C GLU A 66 -1.01 17.48 -13.71
N THR A 67 -0.63 16.93 -12.54
CA THR A 67 0.78 16.70 -12.18
C THR A 67 1.32 15.40 -12.75
N ALA A 68 0.48 14.36 -12.85
CA ALA A 68 0.86 13.01 -13.25
C ALA A 68 0.32 12.62 -14.63
N ALA A 69 -0.19 13.58 -15.41
CA ALA A 69 -0.74 13.35 -16.75
C ALA A 69 -1.74 12.17 -16.76
N TYR A 70 -2.81 12.26 -15.96
CA TYR A 70 -3.80 11.21 -15.88
C TYR A 70 -4.87 11.38 -16.97
N HIS A 71 -4.87 10.51 -17.97
CA HIS A 71 -5.72 10.60 -19.17
C HIS A 71 -7.04 9.82 -19.10
N HIS A 72 -7.44 9.33 -17.93
CA HIS A 72 -8.70 8.58 -17.75
C HIS A 72 -9.75 9.41 -17.00
N GLY A 73 -11.00 8.90 -16.94
CA GLY A 73 -12.12 9.63 -16.34
C GLY A 73 -11.94 9.93 -14.83
N GLU A 74 -12.41 11.09 -14.40
CA GLU A 74 -12.34 11.58 -13.00
C GLU A 74 -12.94 10.58 -12.00
N ALA A 75 -14.05 9.91 -12.35
CA ALA A 75 -14.69 8.92 -11.49
C ALA A 75 -13.77 7.72 -11.18
N SER A 76 -12.97 7.27 -12.15
CA SER A 76 -11.98 6.19 -11.94
C SER A 76 -10.87 6.64 -11.01
N LEU A 77 -10.40 7.89 -11.14
CA LEU A 77 -9.34 8.44 -10.30
C LEU A 77 -9.81 8.66 -8.85
N THR A 78 -10.98 9.27 -8.67
CA THR A 78 -11.58 9.47 -7.34
C THR A 78 -11.87 8.14 -6.64
N GLY A 79 -12.36 7.13 -7.38
CA GLY A 79 -12.54 5.77 -6.86
C GLY A 79 -11.22 5.12 -6.43
N ALA A 80 -10.13 5.33 -7.17
CA ALA A 80 -8.82 4.83 -6.78
C ALA A 80 -8.27 5.54 -5.53
N ILE A 81 -8.43 6.86 -5.39
CA ILE A 81 -8.07 7.62 -4.19
C ILE A 81 -8.83 7.09 -2.97
N ILE A 82 -10.16 6.90 -3.10
CA ILE A 82 -11.00 6.36 -2.03
C ILE A 82 -10.53 4.95 -1.64
N GLY A 83 -10.31 4.07 -2.62
CA GLY A 83 -9.83 2.71 -2.37
C GLY A 83 -8.48 2.65 -1.65
N MET A 84 -7.55 3.59 -1.93
CA MET A 84 -6.25 3.66 -1.24
C MET A 84 -6.35 4.15 0.21
N ALA A 85 -7.43 4.82 0.57
CA ALA A 85 -7.70 5.32 1.92
C ALA A 85 -8.56 4.37 2.76
N GLN A 86 -9.32 3.46 2.14
CA GLN A 86 -10.21 2.54 2.84
C GLN A 86 -9.45 1.66 3.84
N ASN A 87 -10.01 1.53 5.06
CA ASN A 87 -9.37 0.86 6.19
C ASN A 87 -10.27 -0.15 6.94
N TYR A 88 -11.49 -0.45 6.47
CA TYR A 88 -12.37 -1.45 7.08
C TYR A 88 -11.85 -2.89 6.87
N VAL A 89 -12.39 -3.87 7.62
CA VAL A 89 -12.01 -5.30 7.54
C VAL A 89 -12.23 -5.83 6.12
N GLY A 90 -11.18 -6.36 5.51
CA GLY A 90 -11.20 -6.84 4.12
C GLY A 90 -10.75 -5.83 3.07
N SER A 91 -10.44 -4.58 3.47
CA SER A 91 -9.78 -3.56 2.65
C SER A 91 -8.26 -3.56 2.87
N ASN A 92 -7.60 -2.39 2.88
CA ASN A 92 -6.16 -2.31 3.07
C ASN A 92 -5.71 -2.69 4.49
N ASN A 93 -4.68 -3.52 4.59
CA ASN A 93 -3.97 -3.74 5.85
C ASN A 93 -3.18 -2.49 6.26
N ILE A 94 -2.59 -1.80 5.28
CA ILE A 94 -2.00 -0.48 5.44
C ILE A 94 -2.57 0.44 4.37
N ASN A 95 -3.39 1.42 4.77
CA ASN A 95 -3.86 2.45 3.85
C ASN A 95 -2.76 3.50 3.65
N LEU A 96 -2.51 3.91 2.40
CA LEU A 96 -1.49 4.92 2.06
C LEU A 96 -2.02 6.35 2.22
N LEU A 97 -3.33 6.50 2.21
CA LEU A 97 -4.05 7.75 2.38
C LEU A 97 -4.99 7.65 3.59
N THR A 98 -5.17 8.72 4.33
CA THR A 98 -6.04 8.76 5.52
C THR A 98 -7.49 8.99 5.12
N PRO A 99 -8.46 8.21 5.64
CA PRO A 99 -9.89 8.38 5.36
C PRO A 99 -10.55 9.37 6.32
N ASN A 100 -10.59 10.66 5.99
CA ASN A 100 -11.26 11.68 6.80
C ASN A 100 -12.67 11.96 6.27
N GLY A 101 -13.67 11.41 6.94
CA GLY A 101 -15.08 11.37 6.53
C GLY A 101 -15.50 9.96 6.14
N GLN A 102 -16.60 9.84 5.40
CA GLN A 102 -17.17 8.55 5.01
C GLN A 102 -16.51 8.02 3.73
N PHE A 103 -15.49 7.21 3.87
CA PHE A 103 -14.77 6.54 2.77
C PHE A 103 -15.33 5.16 2.41
N GLY A 104 -16.45 4.80 2.99
CA GLY A 104 -17.03 3.48 2.85
C GLY A 104 -16.73 2.57 4.05
N THR A 105 -17.62 1.64 4.28
CA THR A 105 -17.59 0.77 5.44
C THR A 105 -17.67 -0.70 5.05
N ARG A 106 -17.48 -1.57 6.04
CA ARG A 106 -17.71 -3.00 5.93
C ARG A 106 -19.17 -3.36 5.61
N LEU A 107 -20.13 -2.48 5.91
CA LEU A 107 -21.54 -2.73 5.60
C LEU A 107 -21.74 -3.06 4.13
N MET A 108 -21.11 -2.31 3.23
CA MET A 108 -21.31 -2.40 1.78
C MET A 108 -20.01 -2.63 1.01
N GLY A 109 -18.94 -3.09 1.67
CA GLY A 109 -17.66 -3.31 1.03
C GLY A 109 -17.07 -2.04 0.42
N GLY A 110 -17.30 -0.91 1.08
CA GLY A 110 -16.79 0.40 0.69
C GLY A 110 -17.58 1.14 -0.38
N SER A 111 -18.67 0.56 -0.93
CA SER A 111 -19.51 1.22 -1.94
C SER A 111 -20.40 2.34 -1.37
N ASP A 112 -20.50 2.42 -0.05
CA ASP A 112 -21.21 3.45 0.72
C ASP A 112 -20.35 4.69 1.00
N SER A 113 -19.27 4.89 0.27
CA SER A 113 -18.45 6.09 0.36
C SER A 113 -19.26 7.34 -0.06
N ALA A 114 -19.04 8.44 0.65
CA ALA A 114 -19.63 9.71 0.30
C ALA A 114 -19.00 10.30 -0.98
N SER A 115 -19.68 11.29 -1.56
CA SER A 115 -19.16 11.97 -2.74
C SER A 115 -17.77 12.58 -2.48
N PRO A 116 -16.83 12.50 -3.45
CA PRO A 116 -15.45 13.04 -3.34
C PRO A 116 -15.36 14.52 -2.96
N ARG A 117 -16.45 15.26 -3.08
CA ARG A 117 -16.55 16.69 -2.71
C ARG A 117 -16.64 16.92 -1.21
N TYR A 118 -17.04 15.91 -0.44
CA TYR A 118 -17.34 16.03 1.00
C TYR A 118 -16.35 15.30 1.90
N ILE A 119 -15.48 14.48 1.34
CA ILE A 119 -14.48 13.71 2.08
C ILE A 119 -13.07 14.24 1.81
N HIS A 120 -12.21 14.14 2.82
CA HIS A 120 -10.85 14.68 2.80
C HIS A 120 -9.83 13.57 3.02
N THR A 121 -8.64 13.77 2.52
CA THR A 121 -7.54 12.83 2.68
C THR A 121 -6.20 13.55 2.76
N HIS A 122 -5.21 12.87 3.32
CA HIS A 122 -3.81 13.24 3.29
C HIS A 122 -2.96 11.96 3.30
N LEU A 123 -1.65 12.08 3.12
CA LEU A 123 -0.74 10.95 3.24
C LEU A 123 -0.76 10.38 4.65
N GLU A 124 -0.94 9.07 4.76
CA GLU A 124 -0.77 8.38 6.03
C GLU A 124 0.70 8.45 6.48
N THR A 125 0.93 8.65 7.76
CA THR A 125 2.28 8.83 8.32
C THR A 125 3.20 7.66 7.99
N ILE A 126 2.67 6.43 8.03
CA ILE A 126 3.40 5.20 7.73
C ILE A 126 3.82 5.11 6.25
N ALA A 127 3.17 5.82 5.34
CA ALA A 127 3.48 5.76 3.90
C ALA A 127 4.93 6.18 3.61
N ARG A 128 5.48 7.17 4.34
CA ARG A 128 6.88 7.59 4.24
C ARG A 128 7.86 6.63 4.93
N MET A 129 7.38 5.77 5.80
CA MET A 129 8.20 4.69 6.38
C MET A 129 8.26 3.49 5.44
N LEU A 130 7.23 3.28 4.63
CA LEU A 130 7.19 2.26 3.57
C LEU A 130 8.06 2.64 2.37
N VAL A 131 7.94 3.89 1.89
CA VAL A 131 8.68 4.39 0.73
C VAL A 131 9.61 5.51 1.19
N ARG A 132 10.89 5.19 1.27
CA ARG A 132 11.93 6.06 1.79
C ARG A 132 12.31 7.15 0.79
N LYS A 133 12.48 8.38 1.28
CA LYS A 133 12.90 9.51 0.45
C LYS A 133 14.29 9.32 -0.14
N GLU A 134 15.15 8.61 0.57
CA GLU A 134 16.52 8.32 0.17
C GLU A 134 16.59 7.44 -1.10
N ASP A 135 15.51 6.75 -1.43
CA ASP A 135 15.39 5.96 -2.65
C ASP A 135 15.00 6.82 -3.88
N ASP A 136 14.44 8.01 -3.70
CA ASP A 136 13.92 8.86 -4.79
C ASP A 136 14.97 9.10 -5.90
N ALA A 137 16.25 9.22 -5.53
CA ALA A 137 17.36 9.46 -6.46
C ALA A 137 17.73 8.25 -7.33
N ILE A 138 17.31 7.04 -6.97
CA ILE A 138 17.60 5.80 -7.72
C ILE A 138 16.39 5.26 -8.47
N LEU A 139 15.22 5.92 -8.34
CA LEU A 139 14.02 5.53 -9.07
C LEU A 139 14.14 5.92 -10.56
N ARG A 140 13.54 5.11 -11.42
CA ARG A 140 13.34 5.43 -12.83
C ARG A 140 11.99 6.10 -13.00
N TYR A 141 12.01 7.38 -13.33
CA TYR A 141 10.81 8.16 -13.58
C TYR A 141 10.35 8.00 -15.03
N LEU A 142 9.04 7.93 -15.21
CA LEU A 142 8.42 7.96 -16.53
C LEU A 142 8.42 9.40 -17.05
N ASP A 143 8.38 9.52 -18.35
CA ASP A 143 8.29 10.80 -19.07
C ASP A 143 6.99 10.83 -19.87
N ASP A 144 6.25 11.92 -19.75
CA ASP A 144 5.04 12.20 -20.52
C ASP A 144 5.22 13.56 -21.22
N ASP A 145 5.48 13.52 -22.52
CA ASP A 145 5.74 14.69 -23.37
C ASP A 145 6.84 15.63 -22.82
N GLY A 146 7.93 15.07 -22.29
CA GLY A 146 9.08 15.81 -21.76
C GLY A 146 8.91 16.25 -20.30
N LEU A 147 7.84 15.82 -19.61
CA LEU A 147 7.63 16.07 -18.20
C LEU A 147 7.85 14.78 -17.39
N PRO A 148 8.76 14.79 -16.40
CA PRO A 148 8.91 13.64 -15.52
C PRO A 148 7.66 13.49 -14.65
N VAL A 149 7.08 12.29 -14.70
CA VAL A 149 5.89 11.89 -13.95
C VAL A 149 6.25 10.84 -12.89
N GLU A 150 5.33 9.97 -12.49
CA GLU A 150 5.58 8.94 -11.48
C GLU A 150 6.72 7.99 -11.87
N PRO A 151 7.38 7.33 -10.90
CA PRO A 151 8.36 6.30 -11.22
C PRO A 151 7.69 5.05 -11.81
N GLU A 152 8.45 4.25 -12.57
CA GLU A 152 7.99 2.94 -13.08
C GLU A 152 7.50 2.04 -11.95
N THR A 153 8.20 2.05 -10.82
CA THR A 153 7.83 1.38 -9.57
C THR A 153 8.50 2.05 -8.40
N TYR A 154 7.87 1.99 -7.24
CA TYR A 154 8.50 2.32 -5.97
C TYR A 154 9.30 1.13 -5.42
N LEU A 155 10.16 1.43 -4.45
CA LEU A 155 10.99 0.45 -3.74
C LEU A 155 10.61 0.44 -2.23
N PRO A 156 9.45 -0.13 -1.86
CA PRO A 156 9.04 -0.14 -0.46
C PRO A 156 10.03 -0.95 0.40
N VAL A 157 10.01 -0.70 1.72
CA VAL A 157 10.84 -1.44 2.69
C VAL A 157 10.40 -2.89 2.84
N ILE A 158 9.09 -3.16 2.64
CA ILE A 158 8.46 -4.49 2.66
C ILE A 158 7.60 -4.66 1.40
N PRO A 159 7.30 -5.90 0.95
CA PRO A 159 6.54 -6.16 -0.27
C PRO A 159 5.07 -5.73 -0.12
N LEU A 160 4.75 -4.50 -0.55
CA LEU A 160 3.42 -3.92 -0.41
C LEU A 160 2.34 -4.72 -1.15
N LEU A 161 2.70 -5.44 -2.21
CA LEU A 161 1.82 -6.39 -2.89
C LEU A 161 1.27 -7.46 -1.93
N LEU A 162 2.10 -7.96 -1.02
CA LEU A 162 1.68 -8.95 -0.01
C LEU A 162 1.03 -8.29 1.21
N VAL A 163 1.30 -7.02 1.48
CA VAL A 163 0.66 -6.29 2.60
C VAL A 163 -0.83 -6.12 2.37
N ASN A 164 -1.22 -5.57 1.22
CA ASN A 164 -2.60 -5.22 0.92
C ASN A 164 -3.30 -6.22 -0.02
N GLY A 165 -2.53 -7.11 -0.65
CA GLY A 165 -3.04 -7.93 -1.73
C GLY A 165 -3.39 -7.10 -2.98
N CYS A 166 -3.90 -7.77 -4.00
CA CYS A 166 -4.39 -7.11 -5.20
C CYS A 166 -5.36 -8.02 -5.95
N ILE A 167 -6.45 -7.44 -6.42
CA ILE A 167 -7.37 -8.08 -7.37
C ILE A 167 -7.36 -7.25 -8.66
N GLY A 168 -7.20 -7.93 -9.80
CA GLY A 168 -7.19 -7.28 -11.11
C GLY A 168 -7.62 -8.23 -12.21
N ILE A 169 -8.32 -7.67 -13.21
CA ILE A 169 -8.79 -8.39 -14.38
C ILE A 169 -8.30 -7.62 -15.60
N GLY A 170 -7.42 -8.24 -16.37
CA GLY A 170 -6.93 -7.72 -17.63
C GLY A 170 -7.28 -8.66 -18.79
N THR A 171 -6.80 -8.35 -19.97
CA THR A 171 -7.06 -9.15 -21.16
C THR A 171 -6.14 -10.39 -21.20
N GLY A 172 -6.72 -11.57 -21.05
CA GLY A 172 -6.00 -12.85 -21.03
C GLY A 172 -5.33 -13.17 -19.69
N PHE A 173 -5.30 -12.22 -18.73
CA PHE A 173 -4.72 -12.39 -17.41
C PHE A 173 -5.65 -11.86 -16.33
N SER A 174 -5.58 -12.47 -15.15
CA SER A 174 -6.18 -11.94 -13.94
C SER A 174 -5.25 -12.18 -12.75
N THR A 175 -5.45 -11.45 -11.67
CA THR A 175 -4.69 -11.64 -10.45
C THR A 175 -5.60 -11.59 -9.22
N ASN A 176 -5.25 -12.40 -8.23
CA ASN A 176 -5.83 -12.37 -6.91
C ASN A 176 -4.73 -12.73 -5.90
N VAL A 177 -4.05 -11.70 -5.39
CA VAL A 177 -3.04 -11.83 -4.34
C VAL A 177 -3.71 -11.55 -3.00
N ILE A 178 -3.64 -12.53 -2.11
CA ILE A 178 -4.21 -12.45 -0.75
C ILE A 178 -3.27 -11.63 0.14
N PRO A 179 -3.76 -10.80 1.07
CA PRO A 179 -2.92 -10.02 1.97
C PRO A 179 -2.38 -10.83 3.16
N TYR A 180 -1.24 -10.36 3.70
CA TYR A 180 -0.51 -10.97 4.82
C TYR A 180 -0.19 -9.93 5.89
N ASN A 181 0.14 -10.41 7.11
CA ASN A 181 0.49 -9.53 8.22
C ASN A 181 1.85 -8.84 7.96
N PRO A 182 1.90 -7.50 7.96
CA PRO A 182 3.14 -6.76 7.80
C PRO A 182 4.25 -7.15 8.80
N ALA A 183 3.89 -7.48 10.04
CA ALA A 183 4.85 -7.92 11.05
C ALA A 183 5.51 -9.26 10.69
N ASP A 184 4.75 -10.20 10.11
CA ASP A 184 5.29 -11.49 9.65
C ASP A 184 6.21 -11.30 8.45
N LEU A 185 5.86 -10.40 7.52
CA LEU A 185 6.70 -10.05 6.38
C LEU A 185 8.02 -9.41 6.82
N VAL A 186 8.00 -8.49 7.78
CA VAL A 186 9.21 -7.91 8.38
C VAL A 186 10.08 -9.00 9.01
N SER A 187 9.48 -9.88 9.82
CA SER A 187 10.22 -10.95 10.50
C SER A 187 10.89 -11.92 9.52
N ALA A 188 10.19 -12.28 8.43
CA ALA A 188 10.74 -13.14 7.40
C ALA A 188 11.93 -12.48 6.66
N LEU A 189 11.83 -11.18 6.35
CA LEU A 189 12.92 -10.42 5.74
C LEU A 189 14.11 -10.26 6.68
N GLU A 190 13.90 -10.02 7.96
CA GLU A 190 14.96 -9.97 8.97
C GLU A 190 15.70 -11.31 9.09
N MET A 191 14.98 -12.44 9.12
CA MET A 191 15.58 -13.78 9.13
C MET A 191 16.40 -14.05 7.86
N ARG A 192 15.92 -13.59 6.70
CA ARG A 192 16.63 -13.73 5.42
C ARG A 192 17.91 -12.89 5.39
N LEU A 193 17.84 -11.63 5.84
CA LEU A 193 18.99 -10.71 5.94
C LEU A 193 20.04 -11.18 6.95
N ALA A 194 19.61 -11.81 8.04
CA ALA A 194 20.51 -12.41 9.03
C ALA A 194 21.13 -13.74 8.58
N GLY A 195 20.74 -14.27 7.42
CA GLY A 195 21.19 -15.57 6.92
C GLY A 195 20.60 -16.78 7.67
N THR A 196 19.61 -16.57 8.56
CA THR A 196 18.92 -17.65 9.29
C THR A 196 18.06 -18.49 8.34
N ILE A 197 17.53 -17.87 7.28
CA ILE A 197 16.81 -18.54 6.20
C ILE A 197 17.58 -18.30 4.90
N GLY A 198 17.89 -19.38 4.18
CA GLY A 198 18.61 -19.30 2.90
C GLY A 198 17.75 -18.84 1.72
N ASP A 199 16.44 -19.09 1.78
CA ASP A 199 15.46 -18.81 0.72
C ASP A 199 14.08 -18.63 1.33
N LEU A 200 13.32 -17.65 0.83
CA LEU A 200 11.95 -17.34 1.26
C LEU A 200 10.88 -18.09 0.45
N THR A 201 11.23 -18.76 -0.65
CA THR A 201 10.26 -19.46 -1.52
C THR A 201 9.45 -20.52 -0.79
N THR A 202 10.05 -21.17 0.18
CA THR A 202 9.43 -22.22 1.02
C THR A 202 8.91 -21.69 2.35
N HIS A 203 9.10 -20.39 2.66
CA HIS A 203 8.62 -19.79 3.89
C HIS A 203 7.09 -19.73 3.90
N SER A 204 6.48 -20.34 4.91
CA SER A 204 5.02 -20.39 5.05
C SER A 204 4.52 -19.09 5.66
N LEU A 205 3.65 -18.41 4.92
CA LEU A 205 2.94 -17.22 5.37
C LEU A 205 1.45 -17.54 5.50
N LYS A 206 0.85 -17.10 6.59
CA LYS A 206 -0.59 -17.21 6.83
C LYS A 206 -1.29 -15.91 6.39
N PRO A 207 -2.34 -15.98 5.54
CA PRO A 207 -3.13 -14.81 5.20
C PRO A 207 -3.69 -14.10 6.43
N TRP A 208 -3.75 -12.78 6.35
CA TRP A 208 -4.21 -11.96 7.45
C TRP A 208 -4.88 -10.68 6.96
N TRP A 209 -5.94 -10.28 7.64
CA TRP A 209 -6.67 -9.04 7.39
C TRP A 209 -6.79 -8.25 8.68
N PHE A 210 -6.46 -6.98 8.64
CA PHE A 210 -6.54 -6.10 9.81
C PHE A 210 -7.98 -6.05 10.35
N GLY A 211 -8.11 -6.28 11.65
CA GLY A 211 -9.40 -6.20 12.35
C GLY A 211 -10.32 -7.43 12.18
N PHE A 212 -9.94 -8.43 11.36
CA PHE A 212 -10.71 -9.66 11.26
C PHE A 212 -10.59 -10.50 12.53
N LYS A 213 -11.72 -10.75 13.18
CA LYS A 213 -11.79 -11.46 14.47
C LYS A 213 -11.96 -12.98 14.32
N GLY A 214 -12.35 -13.45 13.11
CA GLY A 214 -12.61 -14.84 12.82
C GLY A 214 -11.35 -15.70 12.69
N LYS A 215 -11.53 -16.95 12.26
CA LYS A 215 -10.42 -17.89 12.09
C LYS A 215 -9.99 -17.98 10.63
N VAL A 216 -8.67 -18.04 10.41
CA VAL A 216 -8.07 -18.35 9.11
C VAL A 216 -7.47 -19.75 9.20
N LEU A 217 -7.96 -20.68 8.36
CA LEU A 217 -7.61 -22.08 8.37
C LEU A 217 -6.99 -22.46 7.03
N ALA A 218 -5.99 -23.35 7.04
CA ALA A 218 -5.45 -23.92 5.83
C ALA A 218 -6.39 -25.00 5.28
N GLY A 219 -6.63 -24.99 3.97
CA GLY A 219 -7.32 -26.07 3.27
C GLY A 219 -6.42 -27.30 3.06
N ALA A 220 -7.00 -28.38 2.55
CA ALA A 220 -6.30 -29.64 2.36
C ALA A 220 -5.18 -29.60 1.29
N ASP A 221 -5.26 -28.66 0.35
CA ASP A 221 -4.33 -28.52 -0.78
C ASP A 221 -3.16 -27.54 -0.54
N ASN A 222 -3.03 -26.99 0.67
CA ASN A 222 -2.06 -25.96 1.05
C ASN A 222 -2.06 -24.69 0.15
N LYS A 223 -2.99 -24.60 -0.79
CA LYS A 223 -3.18 -23.44 -1.70
C LYS A 223 -4.51 -22.74 -1.48
N THR A 224 -5.38 -23.35 -0.70
CA THR A 224 -6.67 -22.80 -0.30
C THR A 224 -6.61 -22.40 1.17
N TRP A 225 -7.09 -21.22 1.47
CA TRP A 225 -7.28 -20.72 2.83
C TRP A 225 -8.77 -20.47 3.06
N ILE A 226 -9.24 -20.76 4.26
CA ILE A 226 -10.65 -20.61 4.63
C ILE A 226 -10.73 -19.58 5.74
N THR A 227 -11.43 -18.47 5.48
CA THR A 227 -11.85 -17.56 6.54
C THR A 227 -13.19 -18.00 7.08
N LYS A 228 -13.26 -18.13 8.41
CA LYS A 228 -14.45 -18.58 9.12
C LYS A 228 -14.91 -17.49 10.07
N GLY A 229 -16.20 -17.16 10.00
CA GLY A 229 -16.85 -16.23 10.92
C GLY A 229 -16.89 -16.75 12.36
N ILE A 230 -17.42 -15.92 13.26
CA ILE A 230 -17.64 -16.26 14.67
C ILE A 230 -19.14 -16.33 14.92
N TYR A 231 -19.59 -17.42 15.50
CA TYR A 231 -20.95 -17.58 16.00
C TYR A 231 -20.97 -18.33 17.31
N GLU A 232 -22.03 -18.14 18.08
CA GLU A 232 -22.25 -18.79 19.37
C GLU A 232 -23.69 -19.22 19.53
N PHE A 233 -23.92 -20.37 20.15
CA PHE A 233 -25.22 -20.82 20.61
C PHE A 233 -25.53 -20.12 21.92
N VAL A 234 -26.54 -19.22 21.92
CA VAL A 234 -26.78 -18.30 23.04
C VAL A 234 -27.85 -18.82 23.99
N ASP A 235 -28.93 -19.37 23.44
CA ASP A 235 -30.08 -19.80 24.20
C ASP A 235 -30.67 -21.09 23.58
N ASP A 236 -30.58 -22.17 24.33
CA ASP A 236 -31.05 -23.50 23.88
C ASP A 236 -32.61 -23.58 23.88
N ASP A 237 -33.27 -22.90 24.83
CA ASP A 237 -34.74 -22.91 24.95
C ASP A 237 -35.37 -22.02 23.85
N ALA A 238 -34.76 -20.89 23.53
CA ALA A 238 -35.19 -19.99 22.46
C ALA A 238 -34.61 -20.37 21.09
N ALA A 239 -33.77 -21.42 20.99
CA ALA A 239 -33.09 -21.87 19.78
C ALA A 239 -32.35 -20.69 19.06
N THR A 240 -31.54 -19.95 19.83
CA THR A 240 -30.91 -18.70 19.37
C THR A 240 -29.44 -18.88 19.08
N ILE A 241 -29.01 -18.46 17.89
CA ILE A 241 -27.61 -18.40 17.48
C ILE A 241 -27.25 -16.93 17.22
N ARG A 242 -26.11 -16.46 17.76
CA ARG A 242 -25.60 -15.11 17.50
C ARG A 242 -24.35 -15.18 16.66
N ILE A 243 -24.34 -14.42 15.55
CA ILE A 243 -23.18 -14.29 14.64
C ILE A 243 -22.50 -12.97 14.96
N LYS A 244 -21.21 -13.05 15.37
CA LYS A 244 -20.39 -11.90 15.78
C LYS A 244 -19.33 -11.50 14.77
N GLU A 245 -19.08 -12.36 13.78
CA GLU A 245 -18.11 -12.10 12.72
C GLU A 245 -18.52 -12.86 11.46
N LEU A 246 -18.40 -12.19 10.29
CA LEU A 246 -18.59 -12.80 8.98
C LEU A 246 -17.26 -13.11 8.31
N PRO A 247 -17.18 -14.09 7.42
CA PRO A 247 -15.97 -14.36 6.64
C PRO A 247 -15.54 -13.11 5.85
N VAL A 248 -14.25 -12.99 5.59
CA VAL A 248 -13.70 -11.87 4.79
C VAL A 248 -14.31 -11.87 3.40
N GLY A 249 -14.74 -10.69 2.93
CA GLY A 249 -15.40 -10.50 1.65
C GLY A 249 -16.91 -10.72 1.69
N CYS A 250 -17.46 -11.18 2.81
CA CYS A 250 -18.91 -11.22 3.06
C CYS A 250 -19.34 -9.91 3.73
N TRP A 251 -20.01 -9.03 2.98
CA TRP A 251 -20.42 -7.73 3.50
C TRP A 251 -21.69 -7.84 4.31
N THR A 252 -21.81 -7.03 5.36
CA THR A 252 -22.90 -7.12 6.34
C THR A 252 -24.28 -6.98 5.69
N LYS A 253 -24.42 -6.06 4.72
CA LYS A 253 -25.69 -5.83 4.01
C LYS A 253 -26.02 -6.96 3.05
N ASP A 254 -25.01 -7.56 2.39
CA ASP A 254 -25.22 -8.71 1.50
C ASP A 254 -25.64 -9.93 2.33
N TYR A 255 -25.05 -10.10 3.51
CA TYR A 255 -25.45 -11.15 4.44
C TYR A 255 -26.89 -10.96 4.94
N LYS A 256 -27.29 -9.73 5.25
CA LYS A 256 -28.66 -9.42 5.57
C LYS A 256 -29.61 -9.78 4.43
N ASN A 257 -29.29 -9.38 3.19
CA ASN A 257 -30.12 -9.71 2.02
C ASN A 257 -30.23 -11.24 1.87
N PHE A 258 -29.15 -11.97 2.08
CA PHE A 258 -29.17 -13.44 2.08
C PHE A 258 -30.11 -14.03 3.15
N LEU A 259 -30.14 -13.47 4.36
CA LEU A 259 -31.08 -13.90 5.40
C LEU A 259 -32.53 -13.58 5.04
N ASP A 260 -32.78 -12.42 4.44
CA ASP A 260 -34.13 -12.03 3.93
C ASP A 260 -34.58 -12.98 2.81
N GLU A 261 -33.73 -13.34 1.86
CA GLU A 261 -33.98 -14.33 0.81
C GLU A 261 -34.30 -15.69 1.39
N MET A 262 -33.50 -16.18 2.37
CA MET A 262 -33.74 -17.45 3.05
C MET A 262 -35.10 -17.49 3.75
N LEU A 263 -35.51 -16.41 4.40
CA LEU A 263 -36.83 -16.30 5.03
C LEU A 263 -37.98 -16.38 3.98
N ALA A 264 -37.83 -15.69 2.85
CA ALA A 264 -38.80 -15.68 1.77
C ALA A 264 -38.96 -17.07 1.15
N GLU A 265 -37.86 -17.77 0.82
CA GLU A 265 -37.86 -19.13 0.30
C GLU A 265 -38.57 -20.13 1.25
N GLN A 266 -38.33 -20.01 2.56
CA GLN A 266 -38.95 -20.89 3.53
C GLN A 266 -40.46 -20.64 3.67
N GLU A 267 -40.93 -19.42 3.51
CA GLU A 267 -42.36 -19.13 3.49
C GLU A 267 -43.05 -19.73 2.24
N GLU A 268 -42.37 -19.69 1.09
CA GLU A 268 -42.84 -20.36 -0.12
C GLU A 268 -42.91 -21.87 0.06
N LEU A 269 -41.86 -22.50 0.60
CA LEU A 269 -41.80 -23.92 0.91
C LEU A 269 -42.91 -24.34 1.90
N LYS A 270 -43.13 -23.58 2.98
CA LYS A 270 -44.25 -23.84 3.91
C LYS A 270 -45.61 -23.74 3.23
N SER A 271 -45.76 -22.81 2.29
CA SER A 271 -47.01 -22.63 1.54
C SER A 271 -47.27 -23.80 0.55
N ALA A 272 -46.23 -24.32 -0.09
CA ALA A 272 -46.29 -25.47 -0.96
C ALA A 272 -46.58 -26.76 -0.17
N SER A 273 -45.85 -26.99 0.93
CA SER A 273 -46.03 -28.18 1.80
C SER A 273 -47.41 -28.27 2.43
N LYS A 274 -48.06 -27.15 2.73
CA LYS A 274 -49.45 -27.12 3.19
C LYS A 274 -50.45 -27.63 2.13
N LYS A 275 -50.10 -27.50 0.85
CA LYS A 275 -50.97 -27.97 -0.25
C LYS A 275 -50.82 -29.45 -0.53
N ASP A 276 -49.62 -30.02 -0.34
CA ASP A 276 -49.33 -31.44 -0.62
C ASP A 276 -49.30 -32.33 0.63
N GLY A 277 -49.49 -31.76 1.84
CA GLY A 277 -49.50 -32.46 3.11
C GLY A 277 -48.12 -32.87 3.64
N SER A 278 -47.04 -32.40 3.03
CA SER A 278 -45.65 -32.64 3.48
C SER A 278 -45.24 -31.69 4.61
N LYS A 279 -44.21 -32.05 5.37
CA LYS A 279 -43.60 -31.14 6.39
C LYS A 279 -42.48 -30.32 5.72
N ALA A 280 -42.63 -29.02 5.61
CA ALA A 280 -41.55 -28.16 5.14
C ALA A 280 -40.41 -28.12 6.17
N MET A 281 -39.18 -28.29 5.71
CA MET A 281 -38.02 -28.10 6.53
C MET A 281 -37.78 -26.59 6.70
N VAL A 282 -37.75 -26.13 7.94
CA VAL A 282 -37.52 -24.72 8.30
C VAL A 282 -36.20 -24.64 9.03
N TRP A 283 -35.37 -23.71 8.65
CA TRP A 283 -34.07 -23.48 9.31
C TRP A 283 -34.08 -22.23 10.18
N LEU A 284 -34.58 -21.13 9.63
CA LEU A 284 -34.60 -19.81 10.24
C LEU A 284 -36.03 -19.32 10.43
N ARG A 285 -36.41 -18.90 11.65
CA ARG A 285 -37.72 -18.32 11.96
C ARG A 285 -37.73 -16.81 11.87
N GLY A 286 -36.60 -16.18 12.11
CA GLY A 286 -36.40 -14.74 12.06
C GLY A 286 -35.00 -14.37 12.53
N TYR A 287 -34.68 -13.09 12.47
CA TYR A 287 -33.43 -12.58 12.97
C TYR A 287 -33.57 -11.12 13.48
N GLU A 288 -32.63 -10.72 14.32
CA GLU A 288 -32.49 -9.34 14.81
C GLU A 288 -31.18 -8.76 14.31
N GLU A 289 -31.22 -7.49 13.89
CA GLU A 289 -30.07 -6.72 13.42
C GLU A 289 -29.46 -5.93 14.58
N ALA A 290 -28.25 -6.30 15.01
CA ALA A 290 -27.51 -5.61 16.07
C ALA A 290 -26.17 -5.04 15.56
N TYR A 291 -25.86 -5.21 14.26
CA TYR A 291 -24.62 -4.74 13.61
C TYR A 291 -24.52 -3.20 13.54
N ASN A 292 -23.32 -2.72 13.32
CA ASN A 292 -23.01 -1.31 13.03
C ASN A 292 -22.04 -1.22 11.82
N ASP A 293 -21.50 -0.04 11.56
CA ASP A 293 -20.59 0.20 10.43
C ASP A 293 -19.25 -0.56 10.56
N ILE A 294 -18.91 -1.03 11.77
CA ILE A 294 -17.65 -1.68 12.11
C ILE A 294 -17.86 -3.15 12.44
N ASP A 295 -18.81 -3.44 13.34
CA ASP A 295 -19.04 -4.76 13.90
C ASP A 295 -20.21 -5.46 13.21
N CYS A 296 -20.00 -6.74 12.90
CA CYS A 296 -21.07 -7.64 12.49
C CYS A 296 -21.73 -8.22 13.73
N ASP A 297 -23.06 -8.18 13.80
CA ASP A 297 -23.84 -8.77 14.89
C ASP A 297 -25.25 -9.09 14.43
N PHE A 298 -25.57 -10.38 14.31
CA PHE A 298 -26.90 -10.88 13.97
C PHE A 298 -27.35 -11.88 15.01
N ILE A 299 -28.60 -11.77 15.47
CA ILE A 299 -29.21 -12.72 16.39
C ILE A 299 -30.25 -13.52 15.61
N LEU A 300 -29.95 -14.80 15.34
CA LEU A 300 -30.78 -15.70 14.55
C LEU A 300 -31.73 -16.49 15.47
N GLN A 301 -33.03 -16.47 15.17
CA GLN A 301 -34.04 -17.32 15.80
C GLN A 301 -34.23 -18.54 14.91
N MET A 302 -33.67 -19.66 15.32
CA MET A 302 -33.67 -20.91 14.55
C MET A 302 -34.95 -21.72 14.76
N ASP A 303 -35.22 -22.63 13.86
CA ASP A 303 -36.15 -23.72 14.16
C ASP A 303 -35.51 -24.66 15.20
N PRO A 304 -36.22 -25.09 16.27
CA PRO A 304 -35.64 -25.93 17.31
C PRO A 304 -35.06 -27.25 16.81
N GLU A 305 -35.70 -27.91 15.86
CA GLU A 305 -35.17 -29.16 15.29
C GLU A 305 -33.87 -28.89 14.55
N TYR A 306 -33.82 -27.85 13.73
CA TYR A 306 -32.60 -27.46 13.02
C TYR A 306 -31.51 -26.90 13.94
N TYR A 307 -31.88 -26.24 15.04
CA TYR A 307 -30.91 -25.75 16.05
C TYR A 307 -30.07 -26.88 16.65
N HIS A 308 -30.73 -27.99 16.98
CA HIS A 308 -30.06 -29.21 17.48
C HIS A 308 -29.20 -29.88 16.39
N GLU A 309 -29.68 -29.90 15.15
CA GLU A 309 -28.93 -30.39 14.00
C GLU A 309 -27.67 -29.52 13.75
N ALA A 310 -27.81 -28.20 13.75
CA ALA A 310 -26.71 -27.25 13.59
C ALA A 310 -25.62 -27.40 14.66
N ARG A 311 -26.02 -27.75 15.89
CA ARG A 311 -25.10 -28.03 16.99
C ARG A 311 -24.37 -29.37 16.81
N ALA A 312 -25.08 -30.39 16.28
CA ALA A 312 -24.52 -31.72 16.02
C ALA A 312 -23.60 -31.70 14.78
N TYR A 313 -23.94 -30.92 13.75
CA TYR A 313 -23.23 -30.84 12.48
C TYR A 313 -22.84 -29.40 12.13
N PRO A 314 -21.86 -28.82 12.86
CA PRO A 314 -21.47 -27.40 12.68
C PRO A 314 -21.00 -27.04 11.27
N ALA A 315 -20.38 -27.99 10.55
CA ALA A 315 -19.86 -27.73 9.20
C ALA A 315 -21.00 -27.51 8.17
N ASP A 316 -22.11 -28.23 8.32
CA ASP A 316 -23.30 -28.08 7.45
C ASP A 316 -23.98 -26.73 7.74
N PHE A 317 -24.11 -26.37 9.02
CA PHE A 317 -24.57 -25.03 9.43
C PHE A 317 -23.71 -23.91 8.84
N GLU A 318 -22.39 -23.99 8.99
CA GLU A 318 -21.44 -23.01 8.47
C GLU A 318 -21.54 -22.82 6.96
N THR A 319 -21.73 -23.93 6.24
CA THR A 319 -21.90 -23.90 4.78
C THR A 319 -23.24 -23.29 4.39
N ARG A 320 -24.33 -23.70 5.01
CA ARG A 320 -25.69 -23.22 4.74
C ARG A 320 -25.84 -21.73 5.06
N PHE A 321 -25.27 -21.27 6.16
CA PHE A 321 -25.31 -19.88 6.60
C PHE A 321 -24.14 -19.04 6.09
N LYS A 322 -23.40 -19.52 5.07
CA LYS A 322 -22.29 -18.79 4.44
C LYS A 322 -21.28 -18.21 5.45
N LEU A 323 -20.97 -18.98 6.51
CA LEU A 323 -20.03 -18.58 7.56
C LEU A 323 -18.57 -18.95 7.25
N THR A 324 -18.31 -19.43 6.04
CA THR A 324 -16.97 -19.73 5.53
C THR A 324 -16.80 -19.17 4.13
N THR A 325 -15.60 -18.66 3.83
CA THR A 325 -15.20 -18.20 2.48
C THR A 325 -13.82 -18.75 2.15
N GLN A 326 -13.66 -19.22 0.92
CA GLN A 326 -12.40 -19.77 0.42
C GLN A 326 -11.59 -18.70 -0.33
N HIS A 327 -10.30 -18.63 -0.05
CA HIS A 327 -9.33 -17.76 -0.71
C HIS A 327 -8.21 -18.63 -1.30
N LYS A 328 -7.91 -18.50 -2.59
CA LYS A 328 -6.94 -19.33 -3.30
C LYS A 328 -5.67 -18.55 -3.64
N THR A 329 -4.50 -19.16 -3.41
CA THR A 329 -3.19 -18.62 -3.78
C THR A 329 -2.71 -19.12 -5.15
N THR A 330 -3.60 -19.58 -6.01
CA THR A 330 -3.26 -20.16 -7.32
C THR A 330 -3.19 -19.16 -8.45
N ASN A 331 -3.63 -17.93 -8.22
CA ASN A 331 -3.71 -16.87 -9.24
C ASN A 331 -2.99 -15.60 -8.81
N MET A 332 -1.73 -15.73 -8.41
CA MET A 332 -0.88 -14.59 -8.05
C MET A 332 -0.07 -14.17 -9.27
N VAL A 333 -0.60 -13.20 -10.02
CA VAL A 333 0.00 -12.68 -11.25
C VAL A 333 0.39 -11.21 -11.04
N ALA A 334 1.60 -10.84 -11.42
CA ALA A 334 2.09 -9.46 -11.35
C ALA A 334 3.11 -9.19 -12.47
N PHE A 335 3.34 -7.92 -12.77
CA PHE A 335 4.51 -7.54 -13.55
C PHE A 335 5.77 -7.78 -12.71
N ASP A 336 6.72 -8.50 -13.29
CA ASP A 336 8.06 -8.69 -12.71
C ASP A 336 8.94 -7.45 -13.04
N VAL A 337 10.09 -7.35 -12.43
CA VAL A 337 11.03 -6.22 -12.57
C VAL A 337 11.59 -6.02 -13.98
N ASP A 338 11.51 -7.05 -14.82
CA ASP A 338 11.87 -7.00 -16.24
C ASP A 338 10.71 -6.56 -17.15
N GLY A 339 9.56 -6.20 -16.56
CA GLY A 339 8.37 -5.78 -17.29
C GLY A 339 7.54 -6.93 -17.87
N THR A 340 7.88 -8.19 -17.60
CA THR A 340 7.10 -9.35 -18.04
C THR A 340 5.99 -9.69 -17.06
N ILE A 341 4.89 -10.25 -17.56
CA ILE A 341 3.80 -10.76 -16.70
C ILE A 341 4.20 -12.15 -16.20
N ARG A 342 4.27 -12.30 -14.89
CA ARG A 342 4.67 -13.56 -14.23
C ARG A 342 3.59 -14.06 -13.30
N ARG A 343 3.37 -15.38 -13.30
CA ARG A 343 2.58 -16.08 -12.28
C ARG A 343 3.51 -16.64 -11.22
N PHE A 344 3.28 -16.26 -9.97
CA PHE A 344 4.04 -16.73 -8.81
C PHE A 344 3.34 -17.93 -8.19
N ALA A 345 4.11 -18.94 -7.80
CA ALA A 345 3.59 -20.21 -7.26
C ALA A 345 3.25 -20.10 -5.76
N SER A 346 3.88 -19.19 -5.04
CA SER A 346 3.69 -18.98 -3.60
C SER A 346 3.95 -17.51 -3.19
N PRO A 347 3.41 -17.07 -2.04
CA PRO A 347 3.77 -15.76 -1.48
C PRO A 347 5.28 -15.65 -1.16
N GLY A 348 5.89 -16.77 -0.77
CA GLY A 348 7.34 -16.83 -0.55
C GLY A 348 8.16 -16.55 -1.81
N GLU A 349 7.69 -16.99 -2.98
CA GLU A 349 8.33 -16.66 -4.26
C GLU A 349 8.25 -15.16 -4.57
N ILE A 350 7.13 -14.51 -4.28
CA ILE A 350 7.00 -13.04 -4.39
C ILE A 350 7.98 -12.36 -3.44
N MET A 351 8.09 -12.85 -2.18
CA MET A 351 9.03 -12.29 -1.21
C MET A 351 10.49 -12.44 -1.63
N GLU A 352 10.90 -13.61 -2.14
CA GLU A 352 12.28 -13.81 -2.56
C GLU A 352 12.62 -12.96 -3.79
N ARG A 353 11.68 -12.83 -4.74
CA ARG A 353 11.86 -11.93 -5.89
C ARG A 353 12.01 -10.48 -5.46
N PHE A 354 11.15 -10.03 -4.55
CA PHE A 354 11.23 -8.71 -3.94
C PHE A 354 12.55 -8.51 -3.19
N TYR A 355 12.97 -9.51 -2.39
CA TYR A 355 14.19 -9.45 -1.59
C TYR A 355 15.42 -9.17 -2.46
N GLY A 356 15.61 -9.92 -3.54
CA GLY A 356 16.78 -9.77 -4.41
C GLY A 356 16.88 -8.37 -5.02
N GLU A 357 15.79 -7.86 -5.55
CA GLU A 357 15.74 -6.53 -6.16
C GLU A 357 15.88 -5.41 -5.12
N ARG A 358 15.23 -5.56 -3.98
CA ARG A 358 15.30 -4.55 -2.91
C ARG A 358 16.71 -4.46 -2.33
N LEU A 359 17.37 -5.58 -2.12
CA LEU A 359 18.77 -5.62 -1.65
C LEU A 359 19.71 -4.94 -2.66
N SER A 360 19.54 -5.21 -3.96
CA SER A 360 20.27 -4.53 -5.03
C SER A 360 20.03 -3.01 -4.99
N ALA A 361 18.80 -2.58 -4.75
CA ALA A 361 18.45 -1.17 -4.63
C ALA A 361 19.13 -0.49 -3.43
N TYR A 362 19.28 -1.16 -2.29
CA TYR A 362 20.09 -0.64 -1.17
C TYR A 362 21.55 -0.45 -1.54
N GLY A 363 22.10 -1.33 -2.37
CA GLY A 363 23.46 -1.17 -2.93
C GLY A 363 23.58 0.10 -3.79
N LYS A 364 22.60 0.33 -4.69
CA LYS A 364 22.54 1.53 -5.55
C LYS A 364 22.34 2.81 -4.71
N ARG A 365 21.44 2.78 -3.71
CA ARG A 365 21.23 3.90 -2.78
C ARG A 365 22.50 4.25 -2.03
N LYS A 366 23.20 3.24 -1.46
CA LYS A 366 24.48 3.44 -0.77
C LYS A 366 25.50 4.11 -1.69
N ALA A 367 25.67 3.60 -2.92
CA ALA A 367 26.61 4.17 -3.88
C ALA A 367 26.28 5.63 -4.22
N HIS A 368 25.01 5.94 -4.46
CA HIS A 368 24.56 7.31 -4.72
C HIS A 368 24.83 8.26 -3.53
N GLU A 369 24.48 7.82 -2.31
CA GLU A 369 24.70 8.61 -1.10
C GLU A 369 26.19 8.85 -0.81
N LEU A 370 27.05 7.85 -1.03
CA LEU A 370 28.51 8.03 -0.91
C LEU A 370 29.03 9.05 -1.92
N GLY A 371 28.63 8.96 -3.19
CA GLY A 371 29.04 9.93 -4.22
C GLY A 371 28.55 11.35 -3.92
N ARG A 372 27.32 11.49 -3.38
CA ARG A 372 26.81 12.79 -2.93
C ARG A 372 27.64 13.37 -1.78
N LEU A 373 27.93 12.55 -0.75
CA LEU A 373 28.76 12.95 0.38
C LEU A 373 30.19 13.32 -0.06
N GLU A 374 30.80 12.56 -0.97
CA GLU A 374 32.12 12.89 -1.54
C GLU A 374 32.14 14.23 -2.24
N THR A 375 31.09 14.53 -3.03
CA THR A 375 30.95 15.81 -3.71
C THR A 375 30.79 16.95 -2.71
N GLU A 376 29.93 16.80 -1.70
CA GLU A 376 29.72 17.78 -0.64
C GLU A 376 31.00 18.01 0.20
N ILE A 377 31.73 16.96 0.58
CA ILE A 377 33.01 17.05 1.31
C ILE A 377 34.04 17.81 0.46
N THR A 378 34.11 17.51 -0.83
CA THR A 378 35.04 18.18 -1.74
C THR A 378 34.73 19.68 -1.84
N GLU A 379 33.47 20.04 -2.00
CA GLU A 379 33.03 21.44 -2.08
C GLU A 379 33.25 22.19 -0.76
N LEU A 380 32.86 21.62 0.38
CA LEU A 380 33.05 22.23 1.70
C LEU A 380 34.53 22.38 2.04
N SER A 381 35.36 21.38 1.73
CA SER A 381 36.81 21.43 1.93
C SER A 381 37.49 22.52 1.07
N ALA A 382 37.03 22.67 -0.17
CA ALA A 382 37.49 23.72 -1.06
C ALA A 382 37.12 25.12 -0.53
N ARG A 383 35.89 25.29 -0.06
CA ARG A 383 35.44 26.55 0.58
C ARG A 383 36.28 26.86 1.82
N LEU A 384 36.54 25.88 2.65
CA LEU A 384 37.37 26.01 3.85
C LEU A 384 38.80 26.45 3.49
N LEU A 385 39.44 25.79 2.52
CA LEU A 385 40.77 26.11 2.04
C LEU A 385 40.83 27.50 1.43
N PHE A 386 39.86 27.89 0.62
CA PHE A 386 39.73 29.19 0.03
C PHE A 386 39.67 30.29 1.12
N ILE A 387 38.75 30.17 2.08
CA ILE A 387 38.57 31.16 3.16
C ILE A 387 39.82 31.26 4.01
N LYS A 388 40.45 30.17 4.40
CA LYS A 388 41.71 30.16 5.16
C LYS A 388 42.84 30.84 4.38
N SER A 389 42.91 30.62 3.06
CA SER A 389 43.93 31.23 2.21
C SER A 389 43.74 32.72 2.06
N VAL A 390 42.50 33.20 1.97
CA VAL A 390 42.18 34.64 1.94
C VAL A 390 42.49 35.31 3.28
N ILE A 391 42.04 34.72 4.40
CA ILE A 391 42.29 35.29 5.75
C ILE A 391 43.78 35.33 6.06
N SER A 392 44.54 34.29 5.67
CA SER A 392 46.00 34.26 5.91
C SER A 392 46.82 35.13 4.93
N GLY A 393 46.19 35.77 3.95
CA GLY A 393 46.86 36.55 2.91
C GLY A 393 47.61 35.71 1.86
N LYS A 394 47.47 34.37 1.88
CA LYS A 394 48.06 33.49 0.85
C LYS A 394 47.37 33.66 -0.51
N LEU A 395 46.10 34.03 -0.51
CA LEU A 395 45.31 34.31 -1.71
C LEU A 395 44.81 35.75 -1.63
N VAL A 396 45.26 36.58 -2.55
CA VAL A 396 44.78 37.96 -2.72
C VAL A 396 43.71 37.96 -3.81
N ILE A 397 42.49 38.40 -3.48
CA ILE A 397 41.33 38.40 -4.39
C ILE A 397 40.94 39.79 -4.89
N SER A 398 41.41 40.83 -4.25
CA SER A 398 41.11 42.23 -4.61
C SER A 398 42.23 42.87 -5.39
N ASN A 399 41.86 43.58 -6.46
CA ASN A 399 42.80 44.32 -7.32
C ASN A 399 43.87 43.45 -7.99
N VAL A 400 43.47 42.24 -8.45
CA VAL A 400 44.31 41.26 -9.13
C VAL A 400 43.66 40.91 -10.48
N GLU A 401 44.46 40.71 -11.53
CA GLU A 401 43.96 40.26 -12.82
C GLU A 401 43.41 38.85 -12.76
N ASP A 402 42.36 38.58 -13.52
CA ASP A 402 41.64 37.29 -13.54
C ASP A 402 42.56 36.10 -13.84
N SER A 403 43.51 36.27 -14.74
CA SER A 403 44.49 35.25 -15.10
C SER A 403 45.43 34.87 -13.96
N VAL A 404 45.84 35.84 -13.17
CA VAL A 404 46.72 35.66 -11.99
C VAL A 404 45.95 35.01 -10.86
N LEU A 405 44.69 35.45 -10.62
CA LEU A 405 43.82 34.84 -9.63
C LEU A 405 43.49 33.37 -9.98
N TYR A 406 43.18 33.09 -11.23
CA TYR A 406 42.97 31.72 -11.69
C TYR A 406 44.19 30.83 -11.42
N ALA A 407 45.40 31.30 -11.81
CA ALA A 407 46.63 30.55 -11.59
C ALA A 407 46.91 30.34 -10.08
N ALA A 408 46.64 31.33 -9.23
CA ALA A 408 46.79 31.20 -7.79
C ALA A 408 45.81 30.19 -7.18
N MET A 409 44.54 30.23 -7.57
CA MET A 409 43.53 29.29 -7.10
C MET A 409 43.84 27.84 -7.53
N LYS A 410 44.29 27.67 -8.77
CA LYS A 410 44.77 26.38 -9.29
C LYS A 410 46.01 25.89 -8.53
N GLY A 411 46.95 26.78 -8.25
CA GLY A 411 48.17 26.50 -7.46
C GLY A 411 47.89 26.06 -6.02
N LEU A 412 46.79 26.50 -5.43
CA LEU A 412 46.31 26.05 -4.12
C LEU A 412 45.62 24.66 -4.17
N GLY A 413 45.46 24.05 -5.33
CA GLY A 413 44.79 22.76 -5.48
C GLY A 413 43.27 22.85 -5.32
N LEU A 414 42.66 24.01 -5.50
CA LEU A 414 41.20 24.16 -5.46
C LEU A 414 40.58 23.47 -6.66
N PRO A 415 39.52 22.64 -6.48
CA PRO A 415 38.86 21.93 -7.57
C PRO A 415 38.01 22.88 -8.43
N PRO A 416 38.04 22.77 -9.77
CA PRO A 416 37.26 23.58 -10.70
C PRO A 416 35.82 23.06 -10.84
N ILE A 417 35.01 23.15 -9.79
CA ILE A 417 33.68 22.50 -9.69
C ILE A 417 32.65 23.17 -10.62
N SER A 418 32.68 24.51 -10.77
CA SER A 418 31.64 25.20 -11.56
C SER A 418 31.78 25.00 -13.07
N ASP A 419 32.98 24.81 -13.55
CA ASP A 419 33.32 24.51 -14.94
C ASP A 419 34.56 23.60 -14.98
N PRO A 420 34.45 22.29 -14.90
CA PRO A 420 35.57 21.36 -14.83
C PRO A 420 36.51 21.40 -16.05
N GLU A 421 35.99 21.76 -17.22
CA GLU A 421 36.77 21.91 -18.46
C GLU A 421 37.24 23.32 -18.72
N GLY A 422 36.74 24.29 -17.93
CA GLY A 422 37.05 25.72 -18.05
C GLY A 422 38.49 26.05 -17.67
N LYS A 423 39.03 27.02 -18.39
CA LYS A 423 40.40 27.53 -18.16
C LYS A 423 40.41 28.96 -17.63
N ASP A 424 39.31 29.40 -17.04
CA ASP A 424 39.11 30.72 -16.50
C ASP A 424 38.47 30.70 -15.10
N LEU A 425 38.22 31.88 -14.51
CA LEU A 425 37.63 32.01 -13.18
C LEU A 425 36.22 31.45 -13.04
N LYS A 426 35.53 31.17 -14.15
CA LYS A 426 34.21 30.52 -14.10
C LYS A 426 34.27 29.16 -13.41
N ALA A 427 35.39 28.46 -13.56
CA ALA A 427 35.64 27.17 -12.89
C ALA A 427 35.52 27.24 -11.37
N TYR A 428 35.78 28.42 -10.79
CA TYR A 428 35.78 28.68 -9.35
C TYR A 428 34.64 29.59 -8.89
N GLU A 429 33.62 29.78 -9.71
CA GLU A 429 32.50 30.69 -9.42
C GLU A 429 31.82 30.37 -8.08
N TYR A 430 31.74 29.10 -7.70
CA TYR A 430 31.20 28.62 -6.42
C TYR A 430 31.95 29.13 -5.19
N LEU A 431 33.22 29.53 -5.34
CA LEU A 431 34.06 30.17 -4.30
C LEU A 431 33.97 31.70 -4.37
N LEU A 432 33.99 32.25 -5.59
CA LEU A 432 33.99 33.70 -5.80
C LEU A 432 32.65 34.36 -5.49
N ARG A 433 31.56 33.61 -5.51
CA ARG A 433 30.20 34.05 -5.08
C ARG A 433 29.97 33.98 -3.57
N LEU A 434 30.98 33.57 -2.78
CA LEU A 434 30.84 33.55 -1.33
C LEU A 434 30.65 34.99 -0.79
N ARG A 435 29.69 35.12 0.13
CA ARG A 435 29.42 36.41 0.79
C ARG A 435 30.59 36.81 1.68
N VAL A 436 30.89 38.10 1.72
CA VAL A 436 32.02 38.67 2.50
C VAL A 436 31.89 38.37 4.01
N ASP A 437 30.67 38.27 4.54
CA ASP A 437 30.41 37.89 5.94
C ASP A 437 30.86 36.47 6.29
N ARG A 438 31.04 35.58 5.30
CA ARG A 438 31.61 34.23 5.46
C ARG A 438 33.14 34.20 5.57
N LEU A 439 33.83 35.31 5.31
CA LEU A 439 35.29 35.45 5.45
C LEU A 439 35.70 35.83 6.89
N LYS A 440 35.08 35.20 7.90
CA LYS A 440 35.37 35.44 9.32
C LYS A 440 35.91 34.18 9.99
N ALA A 441 36.69 34.34 11.04
CA ALA A 441 37.24 33.22 11.81
C ALA A 441 36.14 32.28 12.39
N THR A 442 34.98 32.84 12.75
CA THR A 442 33.83 32.06 13.22
C THR A 442 33.26 31.13 12.13
N ALA A 443 33.19 31.63 10.88
CA ALA A 443 32.73 30.84 9.75
C ALA A 443 33.70 29.70 9.40
N VAL A 444 35.01 29.88 9.65
CA VAL A 444 36.01 28.80 9.50
C VAL A 444 35.72 27.64 10.45
N ALA A 445 35.46 27.94 11.73
CA ALA A 445 35.18 26.91 12.72
C ALA A 445 33.86 26.16 12.44
N GLU A 446 32.83 26.85 11.92
CA GLU A 446 31.58 26.25 11.49
C GLU A 446 31.81 25.28 10.32
N LEU A 447 32.53 25.72 9.27
CA LEU A 447 32.86 24.88 8.12
C LEU A 447 33.74 23.67 8.48
N GLU A 448 34.69 23.84 9.42
CA GLU A 448 35.48 22.71 9.90
C GLU A 448 34.65 21.63 10.54
N ARG A 449 33.64 21.99 11.34
CA ARG A 449 32.67 21.05 11.92
C ARG A 449 31.82 20.37 10.84
N GLU A 450 31.33 21.16 9.89
CA GLU A 450 30.50 20.67 8.78
C GLU A 450 31.27 19.65 7.92
N VAL A 451 32.52 19.93 7.57
CA VAL A 451 33.43 18.99 6.88
C VAL A 451 33.61 17.72 7.71
N ALA A 452 33.92 17.86 9.01
CA ALA A 452 34.13 16.72 9.89
C ALA A 452 32.88 15.83 10.00
N ASP A 453 31.69 16.45 10.15
CA ASP A 453 30.41 15.74 10.21
C ASP A 453 30.12 14.95 8.92
N HIS A 454 30.38 15.55 7.75
CA HIS A 454 30.20 14.88 6.47
C HIS A 454 31.20 13.73 6.27
N GLN A 455 32.45 13.92 6.68
CA GLN A 455 33.48 12.88 6.65
C GLN A 455 33.13 11.70 7.58
N GLU A 456 32.58 11.97 8.75
CA GLU A 456 32.13 10.92 9.67
C GLU A 456 30.93 10.16 9.08
N LYS A 457 29.92 10.85 8.53
CA LYS A 457 28.80 10.23 7.83
C LYS A 457 29.28 9.35 6.66
N HIS A 458 30.23 9.85 5.86
CA HIS A 458 30.80 9.08 4.75
C HIS A 458 31.51 7.82 5.24
N ARG A 459 32.32 7.93 6.31
CA ARG A 459 33.02 6.78 6.91
C ARG A 459 32.05 5.77 7.49
N ALA A 460 31.05 6.21 8.22
CA ALA A 460 30.02 5.37 8.79
C ALA A 460 29.24 4.62 7.70
N LEU A 461 28.83 5.33 6.63
CA LEU A 461 28.12 4.71 5.51
C LEU A 461 29.00 3.75 4.73
N THR A 462 30.28 4.05 4.54
CA THR A 462 31.24 3.13 3.90
C THR A 462 31.33 1.80 4.64
N GLY A 463 31.39 1.85 5.98
CA GLY A 463 31.44 0.64 6.84
C GLY A 463 30.11 -0.10 7.01
N THR A 464 28.99 0.47 6.58
CA THR A 464 27.66 -0.14 6.71
C THR A 464 27.33 -0.98 5.48
N SER A 465 26.96 -2.25 5.63
CA SER A 465 26.55 -3.09 4.52
C SER A 465 25.13 -2.73 4.04
N GLN A 466 24.75 -3.16 2.83
CA GLN A 466 23.39 -2.95 2.30
C GLN A 466 22.34 -3.69 3.13
N GLU A 467 22.67 -4.86 3.69
CA GLU A 467 21.82 -5.62 4.59
C GLU A 467 21.58 -4.85 5.90
N MET A 468 22.62 -4.22 6.45
CA MET A 468 22.50 -3.40 7.66
C MET A 468 21.64 -2.14 7.44
N LEU A 469 21.73 -1.51 6.27
CA LEU A 469 20.87 -0.39 5.90
C LEU A 469 19.40 -0.84 5.85
N TRP A 470 19.13 -1.98 5.22
CA TRP A 470 17.77 -2.49 5.16
C TRP A 470 17.24 -2.90 6.54
N LEU A 471 18.04 -3.59 7.35
CA LEU A 471 17.67 -3.93 8.74
C LEU A 471 17.33 -2.68 9.56
N SER A 472 18.06 -1.57 9.37
CA SER A 472 17.78 -0.30 10.04
C SER A 472 16.41 0.28 9.60
N ASP A 473 16.12 0.26 8.30
CA ASP A 473 14.83 0.72 7.77
C ASP A 473 13.68 -0.19 8.21
N LEU A 474 13.88 -1.53 8.28
CA LEU A 474 12.89 -2.47 8.81
C LEU A 474 12.56 -2.21 10.28
N ARG A 475 13.56 -1.90 11.11
CA ARG A 475 13.35 -1.54 12.53
C ARG A 475 12.56 -0.24 12.66
N THR A 476 12.92 0.77 11.88
CA THR A 476 12.21 2.06 11.83
C THR A 476 10.75 1.85 11.41
N PHE A 477 10.53 1.05 10.36
CA PHE A 477 9.20 0.69 9.89
C PHE A 477 8.41 -0.07 10.97
N ARG A 478 9.00 -1.07 11.63
CA ARG A 478 8.35 -1.85 12.70
C ARG A 478 7.81 -0.94 13.81
N SER A 479 8.64 -0.02 14.31
CA SER A 479 8.24 0.93 15.35
C SER A 479 7.10 1.85 14.89
N ALA A 480 7.17 2.33 13.65
CA ALA A 480 6.09 3.15 13.08
C ALA A 480 4.80 2.34 12.85
N TYR A 481 4.93 1.07 12.48
CA TYR A 481 3.80 0.16 12.28
C TYR A 481 3.07 -0.15 13.59
N GLU A 482 3.79 -0.35 14.68
CA GLU A 482 3.20 -0.53 16.02
C GLU A 482 2.35 0.68 16.44
N VAL A 483 2.87 1.89 16.21
CA VAL A 483 2.12 3.14 16.46
C VAL A 483 0.88 3.24 15.57
N TYR A 484 1.03 2.92 14.28
CA TYR A 484 -0.07 2.91 13.31
C TYR A 484 -1.18 1.91 13.69
N VAL A 485 -0.80 0.69 14.05
CA VAL A 485 -1.75 -0.36 14.49
C VAL A 485 -2.53 0.11 15.71
N LYS A 486 -1.84 0.61 16.73
CA LYS A 486 -2.47 1.10 17.96
C LYS A 486 -3.45 2.24 17.69
N ALA A 487 -3.05 3.23 16.91
CA ALA A 487 -3.94 4.35 16.55
C ALA A 487 -5.20 3.88 15.80
N ARG A 488 -5.06 2.88 14.94
CA ARG A 488 -6.18 2.31 14.18
C ARG A 488 -7.10 1.46 15.08
N GLU A 489 -6.55 0.68 16.02
CA GLU A 489 -7.31 -0.06 17.01
C GLU A 489 -8.08 0.87 17.95
N ASP A 490 -7.46 1.94 18.44
CA ASP A 490 -8.08 2.96 19.28
C ASP A 490 -9.23 3.67 18.53
N SER A 491 -9.05 3.95 17.25
CA SER A 491 -10.11 4.52 16.38
C SER A 491 -11.30 3.58 16.25
N TYR A 492 -11.06 2.27 16.01
CA TYR A 492 -12.12 1.28 15.96
C TYR A 492 -12.87 1.13 17.28
N ALA A 493 -12.14 1.07 18.41
CA ALA A 493 -12.73 0.96 19.73
C ALA A 493 -13.62 2.18 20.07
N SER A 494 -13.17 3.38 19.74
CA SER A 494 -13.92 4.63 19.92
C SER A 494 -15.19 4.66 19.08
N ALA A 495 -15.10 4.29 17.80
CA ALA A 495 -16.24 4.29 16.89
C ALA A 495 -17.27 3.19 17.27
N ALA A 496 -16.81 2.01 17.71
CA ALA A 496 -17.68 0.95 18.22
C ALA A 496 -18.44 1.38 19.51
N ALA A 497 -17.76 2.06 20.42
CA ALA A 497 -18.37 2.59 21.64
C ALA A 497 -19.48 3.64 21.33
N THR A 498 -19.23 4.53 20.38
CA THR A 498 -20.21 5.54 19.93
C THR A 498 -21.42 4.88 19.28
N ALA A 499 -21.20 3.89 18.41
CA ALA A 499 -22.27 3.17 17.73
C ALA A 499 -23.16 2.34 18.68
N THR A 500 -22.59 1.82 19.77
CA THR A 500 -23.35 1.04 20.77
C THR A 500 -24.27 1.93 21.59
N ALA A 501 -23.92 3.20 21.80
CA ALA A 501 -24.74 4.17 22.54
C ALA A 501 -26.01 4.60 21.77
N GLU A 502 -26.07 4.42 20.45
CA GLU A 502 -27.15 4.91 19.59
C GLU A 502 -28.23 3.88 19.22
N LYS A 503 -28.13 2.57 19.60
CA LYS A 503 -29.00 1.51 19.05
C LYS A 503 -29.98 0.85 20.00
N VAL A 504 -31.26 0.85 19.55
CA VAL A 504 -32.31 -0.12 19.93
C VAL A 504 -32.41 -1.19 18.84
N PRO A 505 -32.34 -2.51 19.14
CA PRO A 505 -32.41 -3.57 18.15
C PRO A 505 -33.72 -3.54 17.35
N LYS A 506 -33.65 -3.62 16.02
CA LYS A 506 -34.82 -3.77 15.14
C LYS A 506 -35.12 -5.25 14.92
N LYS A 507 -36.29 -5.73 15.44
CA LYS A 507 -36.78 -7.10 15.20
C LYS A 507 -37.41 -7.23 13.84
N ARG A 508 -36.97 -8.20 13.04
CA ARG A 508 -37.66 -8.64 11.80
C ARG A 508 -38.19 -10.05 11.96
N ALA A 509 -39.50 -10.17 11.97
CA ALA A 509 -40.19 -11.45 11.84
C ALA A 509 -40.69 -11.63 10.38
N ALA A 510 -40.93 -12.88 9.98
CA ALA A 510 -41.50 -13.16 8.68
C ALA A 510 -42.74 -12.30 8.43
N PRO A 511 -42.93 -11.76 7.20
CA PRO A 511 -44.03 -10.87 6.88
C PRO A 511 -45.36 -11.57 7.13
N LYS A 512 -46.17 -11.07 8.07
CA LYS A 512 -47.56 -11.54 8.24
C LYS A 512 -48.30 -11.19 6.97
N LYS A 513 -48.86 -12.21 6.27
CA LYS A 513 -49.80 -11.96 5.16
C LYS A 513 -50.92 -11.07 5.69
N LYS A 514 -51.13 -9.93 5.05
CA LYS A 514 -52.36 -9.19 5.18
C LYS A 514 -53.51 -10.11 4.67
N ALA A 515 -54.48 -10.29 5.53
CA ALA A 515 -55.69 -11.05 5.23
C ALA A 515 -56.48 -10.39 4.07
#